data_271bf3529886b967d2729933ab3f4936
#
_entry.id   271bf3529886b967d2729933ab3f4936
#
_cell.length_a   1.000
_cell.length_b   1.000
_cell.length_c   1.000
_cell.angle_alpha   90.00
_cell.angle_beta   90.00
_cell.angle_gamma   90.00
#
_symmetry.space_group_name_H-M   'P 1'
#
loop_
_entity.id
_entity.type
_entity.pdbx_description
1 polymer ?
#
loop_
_entity_poly.entity_id
_entity_poly.type
_entity_poly.pdbx_seq_one_letter_code
_entity_poly.pdbx_strand_id
1 'polypeptide(L)'
;MAIVNATPDSFYSSSRTQSHEAVAERVRRVLSEGAAIVDIGGYSSRPNADDVSVEEEWSRVEMALKATREVSSEVAISIDTFRAEIVRRAVAQFGEVIVNDITAGKGDETMLATVAELGVPYVAMHMRGTPQTMQQQTEYGDVTTDVMTELNERQQAIKKAGIELKRVALDPGFGFAKTAEQNFELLAGLHKLKELGQPLLVGVSRKSMIYKTLGITPEESLSATQAVHWEALRQGATLLRVHDVKEAVETIKLYEKFTER
;
A
#
# COMPACT_ATOMS: atom_id res chain seq x y z
N MET A 1 -7.16 -0.72 5.25
CA MET A 1 -6.78 0.33 4.26
C MET A 1 -7.39 -0.04 2.92
N ALA A 2 -8.24 0.82 2.37
CA ALA A 2 -8.95 0.57 1.12
C ALA A 2 -8.21 1.20 -0.06
N ILE A 3 -7.99 0.44 -1.12
CA ILE A 3 -7.36 0.91 -2.36
C ILE A 3 -8.37 1.73 -3.18
N VAL A 4 -7.98 2.96 -3.53
CA VAL A 4 -8.70 3.86 -4.43
C VAL A 4 -7.74 4.39 -5.50
N ASN A 5 -7.68 3.69 -6.63
CA ASN A 5 -6.81 4.09 -7.74
C ASN A 5 -7.48 5.18 -8.58
N ALA A 6 -6.82 6.32 -8.72
CA ALA A 6 -7.24 7.44 -9.57
C ALA A 6 -6.62 7.39 -10.99
N THR A 7 -6.23 6.19 -11.46
CA THR A 7 -5.66 5.98 -12.78
C THR A 7 -6.75 5.79 -13.84
N PRO A 8 -6.51 6.16 -15.13
CA PRO A 8 -7.50 6.03 -16.21
C PRO A 8 -8.06 4.61 -16.35
N ASP A 9 -7.23 3.58 -16.17
CA ASP A 9 -7.62 2.16 -16.27
C ASP A 9 -8.59 1.71 -15.17
N SER A 10 -8.71 2.49 -14.07
CA SER A 10 -9.56 2.16 -12.93
C SER A 10 -10.96 2.75 -13.05
N PHE A 11 -11.13 3.79 -13.87
CA PHE A 11 -12.41 4.47 -14.11
C PHE A 11 -12.57 4.72 -15.61
N TYR A 12 -13.41 3.94 -16.27
CA TYR A 12 -13.75 4.03 -17.70
C TYR A 12 -14.49 5.33 -18.01
N SER A 13 -13.86 6.50 -17.94
CA SER A 13 -14.53 7.73 -18.31
C SER A 13 -13.60 8.76 -18.95
N SER A 14 -14.10 9.38 -20.00
CA SER A 14 -13.43 10.39 -20.80
C SER A 14 -13.52 11.82 -20.20
N SER A 15 -14.15 12.02 -19.04
CA SER A 15 -14.29 13.34 -18.40
C SER A 15 -13.83 13.37 -16.96
N ARG A 16 -13.19 14.47 -16.52
CA ARG A 16 -12.75 14.69 -15.14
C ARG A 16 -13.91 14.64 -14.13
N THR A 17 -15.10 15.10 -14.51
CA THR A 17 -16.28 15.11 -13.64
C THR A 17 -16.78 13.69 -13.34
N GLN A 18 -16.76 12.81 -14.35
CA GLN A 18 -17.14 11.40 -14.16
C GLN A 18 -16.12 10.65 -13.30
N SER A 19 -14.83 10.96 -13.45
CA SER A 19 -13.77 10.38 -12.60
C SER A 19 -13.91 10.81 -11.14
N HIS A 20 -14.25 12.06 -10.87
CA HIS A 20 -14.49 12.58 -9.53
C HIS A 20 -15.68 11.88 -8.84
N GLU A 21 -16.84 11.78 -9.51
CA GLU A 21 -18.01 11.09 -8.93
C GLU A 21 -17.75 9.60 -8.72
N ALA A 22 -17.04 8.93 -9.64
CA ALA A 22 -16.67 7.54 -9.48
C ALA A 22 -15.75 7.30 -8.27
N VAL A 23 -14.81 8.21 -8.01
CA VAL A 23 -13.99 8.19 -6.79
C VAL A 23 -14.86 8.43 -5.56
N ALA A 24 -15.73 9.45 -5.57
CA ALA A 24 -16.63 9.74 -4.45
C ALA A 24 -17.54 8.54 -4.12
N GLU A 25 -18.12 7.90 -5.13
CA GLU A 25 -18.93 6.69 -4.96
C GLU A 25 -18.12 5.54 -4.38
N ARG A 26 -16.89 5.31 -4.90
CA ARG A 26 -15.97 4.29 -4.35
C ARG A 26 -15.66 4.57 -2.88
N VAL A 27 -15.37 5.83 -2.52
CA VAL A 27 -15.07 6.23 -1.15
C VAL A 27 -16.29 6.01 -0.24
N ARG A 28 -17.50 6.44 -0.64
CA ARG A 28 -18.74 6.17 0.13
C ARG A 28 -18.89 4.67 0.39
N ARG A 29 -18.68 3.84 -0.62
CA ARG A 29 -18.79 2.39 -0.52
C ARG A 29 -17.78 1.82 0.46
N VAL A 30 -16.48 2.11 0.30
CA VAL A 30 -15.45 1.52 1.18
C VAL A 30 -15.60 1.97 2.63
N LEU A 31 -16.06 3.20 2.88
CA LEU A 31 -16.35 3.67 4.23
C LEU A 31 -17.56 2.94 4.85
N SER A 32 -18.64 2.73 4.07
CA SER A 32 -19.79 1.95 4.53
C SER A 32 -19.45 0.48 4.79
N GLU A 33 -18.44 -0.05 4.10
CA GLU A 33 -17.90 -1.40 4.30
C GLU A 33 -16.93 -1.50 5.50
N GLY A 34 -16.55 -0.36 6.12
CA GLY A 34 -15.73 -0.30 7.33
C GLY A 34 -14.25 -0.02 7.10
N ALA A 35 -13.86 0.60 5.98
CA ALA A 35 -12.49 1.06 5.79
C ALA A 35 -12.12 2.15 6.80
N ALA A 36 -10.98 2.00 7.47
CA ALA A 36 -10.43 3.00 8.37
C ALA A 36 -9.50 4.02 7.66
N ILE A 37 -8.91 3.61 6.54
CA ILE A 37 -7.97 4.43 5.75
C ILE A 37 -8.33 4.27 4.28
N VAL A 38 -8.34 5.39 3.54
CA VAL A 38 -8.47 5.43 2.08
C VAL A 38 -7.08 5.68 1.49
N ASP A 39 -6.57 4.77 0.66
CA ASP A 39 -5.26 4.86 0.05
C ASP A 39 -5.39 5.23 -1.44
N ILE A 40 -4.98 6.45 -1.76
CA ILE A 40 -5.15 7.08 -3.07
C ILE A 40 -3.87 6.94 -3.88
N GLY A 41 -3.95 6.29 -5.06
CA GLY A 41 -2.85 6.17 -6.00
C GLY A 41 -3.13 6.89 -7.32
N GLY A 42 -2.25 7.82 -7.72
CA GLY A 42 -2.27 8.51 -9.02
C GLY A 42 -1.34 7.89 -10.06
N TYR A 43 -0.42 7.05 -9.62
CA TYR A 43 0.58 6.35 -10.41
C TYR A 43 0.30 4.83 -10.40
N SER A 44 0.52 4.15 -11.51
CA SER A 44 0.40 2.69 -11.58
C SER A 44 1.77 2.03 -11.42
N SER A 45 1.95 1.28 -10.35
CA SER A 45 3.16 0.47 -10.10
C SER A 45 3.14 -0.91 -10.77
N ARG A 46 2.15 -1.18 -11.65
CA ARG A 46 2.08 -2.44 -12.41
C ARG A 46 3.27 -2.53 -13.39
N PRO A 47 3.81 -3.74 -13.61
CA PRO A 47 4.79 -3.94 -14.68
C PRO A 47 4.24 -3.42 -16.03
N ASN A 48 5.09 -2.70 -16.79
CA ASN A 48 4.74 -2.10 -18.08
C ASN A 48 3.68 -0.98 -18.04
N ALA A 49 3.35 -0.42 -16.88
CA ALA A 49 2.57 0.81 -16.84
C ALA A 49 3.41 1.99 -17.35
N ASP A 50 2.75 2.89 -18.08
CA ASP A 50 3.39 4.12 -18.57
C ASP A 50 3.84 4.98 -17.39
N ASP A 51 5.02 5.59 -17.53
CA ASP A 51 5.46 6.62 -16.60
C ASP A 51 4.64 7.88 -16.84
N VAL A 52 4.21 8.53 -15.76
CA VAL A 52 3.44 9.76 -15.81
C VAL A 52 4.22 10.91 -15.19
N SER A 53 4.02 12.11 -15.70
CA SER A 53 4.63 13.32 -15.14
C SER A 53 4.14 13.59 -13.71
N VAL A 54 4.90 14.37 -12.93
CA VAL A 54 4.48 14.82 -11.60
C VAL A 54 3.15 15.59 -11.67
N GLU A 55 2.98 16.43 -12.70
CA GLU A 55 1.75 17.21 -12.87
C GLU A 55 0.53 16.34 -13.20
N GLU A 56 0.73 15.27 -13.96
CA GLU A 56 -0.35 14.34 -14.26
C GLU A 56 -0.72 13.51 -13.02
N GLU A 57 0.26 12.98 -12.29
CA GLU A 57 0.03 12.28 -11.01
C GLU A 57 -0.69 13.21 -10.03
N TRP A 58 -0.20 14.46 -9.88
CA TRP A 58 -0.83 15.44 -9.02
C TRP A 58 -2.29 15.71 -9.39
N SER A 59 -2.57 15.95 -10.68
CA SER A 59 -3.93 16.18 -11.15
C SER A 59 -4.90 15.06 -10.77
N ARG A 60 -4.43 13.80 -10.81
CA ARG A 60 -5.21 12.62 -10.42
C ARG A 60 -5.39 12.54 -8.90
N VAL A 61 -4.31 12.71 -8.15
CA VAL A 61 -4.31 12.68 -6.68
C VAL A 61 -5.15 13.82 -6.12
N GLU A 62 -4.97 15.05 -6.59
CA GLU A 62 -5.74 16.21 -6.14
C GLU A 62 -7.25 16.03 -6.35
N MET A 63 -7.65 15.53 -7.51
CA MET A 63 -9.05 15.23 -7.81
C MET A 63 -9.61 14.20 -6.83
N ALA A 64 -8.86 13.12 -6.56
CA ALA A 64 -9.29 12.06 -5.65
C ALA A 64 -9.31 12.52 -4.19
N LEU A 65 -8.37 13.37 -3.77
CA LEU A 65 -8.37 13.99 -2.44
C LEU A 65 -9.60 14.88 -2.24
N LYS A 66 -9.95 15.74 -3.23
CA LYS A 66 -11.17 16.57 -3.21
C LYS A 66 -12.41 15.69 -3.05
N ALA A 67 -12.56 14.70 -3.93
CA ALA A 67 -13.69 13.76 -3.87
C ALA A 67 -13.79 13.04 -2.52
N THR A 68 -12.64 12.63 -1.94
CA THR A 68 -12.61 11.95 -0.64
C THR A 68 -13.02 12.90 0.48
N ARG A 69 -12.53 14.13 0.51
CA ARG A 69 -12.88 15.13 1.55
C ARG A 69 -14.32 15.60 1.47
N GLU A 70 -14.93 15.64 0.28
CA GLU A 70 -16.36 15.89 0.12
C GLU A 70 -17.23 14.79 0.72
N VAL A 71 -16.77 13.53 0.67
CA VAL A 71 -17.47 12.38 1.26
C VAL A 71 -17.26 12.30 2.76
N SER A 72 -16.04 12.55 3.23
CA SER A 72 -15.66 12.50 4.65
C SER A 72 -14.52 13.45 4.98
N SER A 73 -14.74 14.38 5.88
CA SER A 73 -13.70 15.27 6.43
C SER A 73 -12.73 14.55 7.36
N GLU A 74 -13.17 13.44 8.00
CA GLU A 74 -12.48 12.79 9.11
C GLU A 74 -11.68 11.54 8.71
N VAL A 75 -11.97 10.93 7.56
CA VAL A 75 -11.29 9.68 7.18
C VAL A 75 -9.79 9.90 7.04
N ALA A 76 -9.00 8.99 7.60
CA ALA A 76 -7.57 8.98 7.38
C ALA A 76 -7.26 8.68 5.89
N ILE A 77 -6.44 9.54 5.28
CA ILE A 77 -6.03 9.40 3.87
C ILE A 77 -4.58 8.97 3.82
N SER A 78 -4.30 7.99 2.98
CA SER A 78 -2.97 7.59 2.56
C SER A 78 -2.79 7.95 1.08
N ILE A 79 -1.56 8.32 0.70
CA ILE A 79 -1.20 8.59 -0.70
C ILE A 79 -0.13 7.60 -1.12
N ASP A 80 -0.45 6.75 -2.11
CA ASP A 80 0.47 5.81 -2.75
C ASP A 80 1.32 6.58 -3.79
N THR A 81 2.47 7.05 -3.34
CA THR A 81 3.44 7.80 -4.16
C THR A 81 4.85 7.65 -3.62
N PHE A 82 5.82 7.66 -4.53
CA PHE A 82 7.25 7.74 -4.23
C PHE A 82 7.86 9.12 -4.56
N ARG A 83 7.01 10.13 -4.81
CA ARG A 83 7.43 11.50 -5.18
C ARG A 83 7.13 12.49 -4.06
N ALA A 84 8.17 13.08 -3.50
CA ALA A 84 8.08 14.04 -2.40
C ALA A 84 7.23 15.28 -2.74
N GLU A 85 7.26 15.74 -3.98
CA GLU A 85 6.46 16.89 -4.44
C GLU A 85 4.96 16.63 -4.32
N ILE A 86 4.48 15.42 -4.63
CA ILE A 86 3.07 15.03 -4.44
C ILE A 86 2.70 15.11 -2.96
N VAL A 87 3.58 14.63 -2.07
CA VAL A 87 3.37 14.69 -0.62
C VAL A 87 3.26 16.15 -0.13
N ARG A 88 4.20 17.03 -0.57
CA ARG A 88 4.19 18.45 -0.17
C ARG A 88 2.88 19.15 -0.58
N ARG A 89 2.46 18.96 -1.83
CA ARG A 89 1.21 19.55 -2.35
C ARG A 89 -0.02 19.03 -1.60
N ALA A 90 -0.06 17.74 -1.32
CA ALA A 90 -1.17 17.13 -0.61
C ALA A 90 -1.30 17.67 0.82
N VAL A 91 -0.19 17.70 1.56
CA VAL A 91 -0.20 18.22 2.94
C VAL A 91 -0.54 19.72 2.97
N ALA A 92 -0.01 20.50 2.03
CA ALA A 92 -0.29 21.95 1.94
C ALA A 92 -1.77 22.26 1.70
N GLN A 93 -2.49 21.44 0.93
CA GLN A 93 -3.88 21.70 0.55
C GLN A 93 -4.92 20.96 1.41
N PHE A 94 -4.58 19.75 1.91
CA PHE A 94 -5.54 18.84 2.54
C PHE A 94 -5.19 18.46 3.99
N GLY A 95 -4.06 18.95 4.50
CA GLY A 95 -3.58 18.63 5.84
C GLY A 95 -2.85 17.30 5.91
N GLU A 96 -2.78 16.71 7.11
CA GLU A 96 -2.02 15.48 7.36
C GLU A 96 -2.53 14.31 6.50
N VAL A 97 -1.57 13.63 5.86
CA VAL A 97 -1.79 12.38 5.11
C VAL A 97 -0.76 11.33 5.53
N ILE A 98 -1.07 10.07 5.32
CA ILE A 98 -0.10 8.97 5.42
C ILE A 98 0.60 8.87 4.07
N VAL A 99 1.92 8.78 4.07
CA VAL A 99 2.70 8.54 2.84
C VAL A 99 2.94 7.04 2.70
N ASN A 100 2.41 6.43 1.65
CA ASN A 100 2.63 5.02 1.31
C ASN A 100 3.64 4.96 0.15
N ASP A 101 4.92 4.73 0.49
CA ASP A 101 6.03 4.78 -0.47
C ASP A 101 6.56 3.37 -0.78
N ILE A 102 6.27 2.89 -1.98
CA ILE A 102 6.71 1.59 -2.48
C ILE A 102 8.24 1.46 -2.62
N THR A 103 8.97 2.57 -2.55
CA THR A 103 10.43 2.59 -2.69
C THR A 103 11.17 2.80 -1.37
N ALA A 104 10.44 3.06 -0.28
CA ALA A 104 10.99 3.40 1.03
C ALA A 104 12.04 4.53 0.95
N GLY A 105 11.77 5.59 0.18
CA GLY A 105 12.63 6.75 0.00
C GLY A 105 13.79 6.55 -0.95
N LYS A 106 13.82 5.46 -1.75
CA LYS A 106 14.85 5.25 -2.78
C LYS A 106 14.47 5.88 -4.13
N GLY A 107 13.18 6.10 -4.38
CA GLY A 107 12.67 6.64 -5.64
C GLY A 107 12.80 8.15 -5.78
N ASP A 108 12.89 8.86 -4.66
CA ASP A 108 13.08 10.31 -4.59
C ASP A 108 14.01 10.63 -3.42
N GLU A 109 15.18 11.19 -3.69
CA GLU A 109 16.21 11.51 -2.69
C GLU A 109 15.71 12.51 -1.63
N THR A 110 14.68 13.29 -1.94
CA THR A 110 14.10 14.27 -1.03
C THR A 110 12.94 13.72 -0.19
N MET A 111 12.44 12.49 -0.46
CA MET A 111 11.27 11.92 0.20
C MET A 111 11.43 11.86 1.72
N LEU A 112 12.50 11.25 2.22
CA LEU A 112 12.68 11.09 3.66
C LEU A 112 12.82 12.44 4.38
N ALA A 113 13.53 13.41 3.79
CA ALA A 113 13.64 14.76 4.33
C ALA A 113 12.26 15.45 4.36
N THR A 114 11.46 15.27 3.32
CA THR A 114 10.09 15.81 3.21
C THR A 114 9.18 15.22 4.29
N VAL A 115 9.18 13.91 4.46
CA VAL A 115 8.38 13.23 5.48
C VAL A 115 8.78 13.69 6.89
N ALA A 116 10.09 13.86 7.15
CA ALA A 116 10.60 14.35 8.42
C ALA A 116 10.17 15.80 8.69
N GLU A 117 10.30 16.69 7.69
CA GLU A 117 9.91 18.10 7.78
C GLU A 117 8.41 18.26 8.05
N LEU A 118 7.58 17.50 7.33
CA LEU A 118 6.12 17.56 7.46
C LEU A 118 5.60 16.79 8.67
N GLY A 119 6.39 15.91 9.27
CA GLY A 119 6.02 15.12 10.45
C GLY A 119 4.87 14.13 10.20
N VAL A 120 4.65 13.70 8.96
CA VAL A 120 3.53 12.82 8.56
C VAL A 120 3.85 11.34 8.77
N PRO A 121 2.83 10.46 8.97
CA PRO A 121 3.03 9.02 9.03
C PRO A 121 3.56 8.45 7.71
N TYR A 122 4.37 7.40 7.78
CA TYR A 122 5.07 6.85 6.65
C TYR A 122 4.99 5.32 6.59
N VAL A 123 4.65 4.78 5.43
CA VAL A 123 4.75 3.35 5.13
C VAL A 123 5.94 3.14 4.22
N ALA A 124 6.90 2.35 4.68
CA ALA A 124 8.10 2.01 3.94
C ALA A 124 8.00 0.58 3.39
N MET A 125 7.90 0.45 2.05
CA MET A 125 7.79 -0.86 1.42
C MET A 125 9.13 -1.38 0.91
N HIS A 126 9.33 -2.70 1.06
CA HIS A 126 10.45 -3.41 0.47
C HIS A 126 10.23 -3.68 -1.02
N MET A 127 11.15 -3.19 -1.83
CA MET A 127 11.25 -3.52 -3.25
C MET A 127 12.71 -3.45 -3.71
N ARG A 128 13.14 -4.40 -4.54
CA ARG A 128 14.41 -4.34 -5.28
C ARG A 128 14.13 -3.80 -6.68
N GLY A 129 15.02 -2.94 -7.19
CA GLY A 129 14.85 -2.28 -8.49
C GLY A 129 13.75 -1.22 -8.52
N THR A 130 13.09 -1.09 -9.66
CA THR A 130 11.95 -0.21 -9.92
C THR A 130 10.75 -1.04 -10.37
N PRO A 131 9.53 -0.48 -10.44
CA PRO A 131 8.38 -1.22 -10.98
C PRO A 131 8.63 -1.87 -12.35
N GLN A 132 9.48 -1.25 -13.19
CA GLN A 132 9.84 -1.74 -14.51
C GLN A 132 10.89 -2.87 -14.48
N THR A 133 11.78 -2.88 -13.50
CA THR A 133 12.92 -3.83 -13.42
C THR A 133 12.80 -4.86 -12.32
N MET A 134 11.87 -4.70 -11.39
CA MET A 134 11.73 -5.53 -10.19
C MET A 134 11.55 -7.03 -10.48
N GLN A 135 10.92 -7.39 -11.60
CA GLN A 135 10.71 -8.80 -11.95
C GLN A 135 12.02 -9.56 -12.28
N GLN A 136 13.11 -8.83 -12.52
CA GLN A 136 14.46 -9.36 -12.75
C GLN A 136 15.31 -9.40 -11.46
N GLN A 137 14.78 -8.92 -10.34
CA GLN A 137 15.49 -8.76 -9.06
C GLN A 137 14.97 -9.75 -8.01
N THR A 138 14.81 -11.02 -8.41
CA THR A 138 14.21 -12.08 -7.57
C THR A 138 15.25 -13.03 -6.97
N GLU A 139 16.52 -12.66 -6.95
CA GLU A 139 17.57 -13.48 -6.36
C GLU A 139 17.66 -13.24 -4.85
N TYR A 140 17.22 -14.20 -4.04
CA TYR A 140 17.27 -14.20 -2.57
C TYR A 140 17.99 -15.45 -2.07
N GLY A 141 18.74 -15.31 -0.98
CA GLY A 141 19.25 -16.45 -0.23
C GLY A 141 18.15 -17.10 0.60
N ASP A 142 17.59 -16.35 1.52
CA ASP A 142 16.34 -16.61 2.26
C ASP A 142 15.50 -15.34 2.18
N VAL A 143 14.35 -15.41 1.49
CA VAL A 143 13.58 -14.21 1.17
C VAL A 143 13.11 -13.47 2.42
N THR A 144 12.77 -14.18 3.50
CA THR A 144 12.31 -13.54 4.75
C THR A 144 13.46 -12.83 5.45
N THR A 145 14.61 -13.45 5.55
CA THR A 145 15.81 -12.87 6.18
C THR A 145 16.34 -11.68 5.38
N ASP A 146 16.40 -11.81 4.07
CA ASP A 146 16.88 -10.74 3.19
C ASP A 146 15.95 -9.52 3.26
N VAL A 147 14.61 -9.73 3.16
CA VAL A 147 13.61 -8.66 3.31
C VAL A 147 13.70 -7.99 4.68
N MET A 148 13.85 -8.76 5.74
CA MET A 148 14.00 -8.23 7.10
C MET A 148 15.27 -7.38 7.21
N THR A 149 16.38 -7.83 6.66
CA THR A 149 17.66 -7.10 6.66
C THR A 149 17.54 -5.79 5.89
N GLU A 150 16.97 -5.81 4.68
CA GLU A 150 16.81 -4.62 3.86
C GLU A 150 15.81 -3.61 4.46
N LEU A 151 14.72 -4.07 5.08
CA LEU A 151 13.81 -3.22 5.83
C LEU A 151 14.47 -2.60 7.06
N ASN A 152 15.31 -3.33 7.78
CA ASN A 152 16.08 -2.79 8.89
C ASN A 152 17.03 -1.68 8.43
N GLU A 153 17.74 -1.86 7.32
CA GLU A 153 18.57 -0.81 6.73
C GLU A 153 17.75 0.44 6.38
N ARG A 154 16.53 0.25 5.84
CA ARG A 154 15.62 1.37 5.57
C ARG A 154 15.16 2.07 6.83
N GLN A 155 14.84 1.33 7.90
CA GLN A 155 14.52 1.93 9.20
C GLN A 155 15.68 2.81 9.73
N GLN A 156 16.93 2.36 9.58
CA GLN A 156 18.08 3.18 9.99
C GLN A 156 18.17 4.47 9.17
N ALA A 157 17.94 4.41 7.86
CA ALA A 157 17.92 5.59 7.01
C ALA A 157 16.77 6.54 7.38
N ILE A 158 15.57 6.01 7.62
CA ILE A 158 14.38 6.76 8.06
C ILE A 158 14.65 7.47 9.39
N LYS A 159 15.20 6.75 10.36
CA LYS A 159 15.59 7.33 11.66
C LYS A 159 16.66 8.42 11.52
N LYS A 160 17.66 8.19 10.67
CA LYS A 160 18.72 9.19 10.39
C LYS A 160 18.18 10.46 9.74
N ALA A 161 17.13 10.36 8.92
CA ALA A 161 16.44 11.50 8.34
C ALA A 161 15.60 12.30 9.36
N GLY A 162 15.45 11.83 10.61
CA GLY A 162 14.70 12.50 11.66
C GLY A 162 13.23 12.05 11.79
N ILE A 163 12.82 11.01 11.09
CA ILE A 163 11.45 10.47 11.18
C ILE A 163 11.35 9.59 12.43
N GLU A 164 10.34 9.87 13.28
CA GLU A 164 10.08 9.07 14.46
C GLU A 164 9.53 7.68 14.07
N LEU A 165 10.23 6.62 14.47
CA LEU A 165 9.84 5.25 14.10
C LEU A 165 8.42 4.87 14.55
N LYS A 166 7.88 5.47 15.62
CA LYS A 166 6.48 5.25 16.05
C LYS A 166 5.43 5.70 15.02
N ARG A 167 5.83 6.51 14.03
CA ARG A 167 4.99 6.98 12.92
C ARG A 167 5.23 6.18 11.62
N VAL A 168 6.00 5.09 11.69
CA VAL A 168 6.38 4.28 10.55
C VAL A 168 5.70 2.92 10.62
N ALA A 169 5.15 2.45 9.50
CA ALA A 169 4.79 1.07 9.25
C ALA A 169 5.69 0.48 8.16
N LEU A 170 5.91 -0.83 8.20
CA LEU A 170 6.70 -1.54 7.19
C LEU A 170 5.79 -2.41 6.33
N ASP A 171 6.03 -2.43 5.02
CA ASP A 171 5.39 -3.35 4.08
C ASP A 171 6.46 -4.29 3.50
N PRO A 172 6.33 -5.61 3.65
CA PRO A 172 7.27 -6.58 3.08
C PRO A 172 7.29 -6.61 1.54
N GLY A 173 6.34 -5.94 0.88
CA GLY A 173 6.30 -5.80 -0.57
C GLY A 173 5.92 -7.09 -1.29
N PHE A 174 4.85 -7.75 -0.90
CA PHE A 174 4.31 -8.90 -1.60
C PHE A 174 4.04 -8.58 -3.07
N GLY A 175 4.52 -9.43 -3.99
CA GLY A 175 4.38 -9.23 -5.45
C GLY A 175 5.37 -8.26 -6.07
N PHE A 176 6.25 -7.64 -5.27
CA PHE A 176 7.32 -6.75 -5.75
C PHE A 176 8.68 -7.47 -5.64
N ALA A 177 9.38 -7.60 -6.77
CA ALA A 177 10.69 -8.26 -6.86
C ALA A 177 10.72 -9.67 -6.22
N LYS A 178 9.65 -10.45 -6.32
CA LYS A 178 9.52 -11.79 -5.72
C LYS A 178 8.72 -12.72 -6.64
N THR A 179 9.13 -13.99 -6.71
CA THR A 179 8.33 -15.05 -7.36
C THR A 179 7.09 -15.40 -6.55
N ALA A 180 6.20 -16.22 -7.09
CA ALA A 180 5.03 -16.69 -6.34
C ALA A 180 5.45 -17.49 -5.10
N GLU A 181 6.41 -18.40 -5.25
CA GLU A 181 6.95 -19.24 -4.19
C GLU A 181 7.57 -18.39 -3.07
N GLN A 182 8.40 -17.42 -3.43
CA GLN A 182 9.02 -16.48 -2.48
C GLN A 182 7.99 -15.65 -1.73
N ASN A 183 6.87 -15.28 -2.36
CA ASN A 183 5.80 -14.58 -1.65
C ASN A 183 5.12 -15.48 -0.61
N PHE A 184 4.91 -16.78 -0.89
CA PHE A 184 4.37 -17.71 0.10
C PHE A 184 5.38 -17.99 1.21
N GLU A 185 6.66 -18.13 0.90
CA GLU A 185 7.73 -18.28 1.89
C GLU A 185 7.81 -17.06 2.82
N LEU A 186 7.77 -15.85 2.25
CA LEU A 186 7.75 -14.60 3.02
C LEU A 186 6.49 -14.49 3.89
N LEU A 187 5.33 -14.92 3.40
CA LEU A 187 4.10 -14.94 4.19
C LEU A 187 4.20 -15.88 5.38
N ALA A 188 4.73 -17.09 5.18
CA ALA A 188 4.94 -18.05 6.25
C ALA A 188 5.97 -17.56 7.30
N GLY A 189 6.97 -16.78 6.86
CA GLY A 189 7.99 -16.17 7.70
C GLY A 189 7.66 -14.77 8.22
N LEU A 190 6.49 -14.21 7.92
CA LEU A 190 6.13 -12.81 8.21
C LEU A 190 6.26 -12.46 9.70
N HIS A 191 6.00 -13.42 10.61
CA HIS A 191 6.12 -13.22 12.05
C HIS A 191 7.52 -12.78 12.49
N LYS A 192 8.59 -13.16 11.76
CA LYS A 192 9.97 -12.76 12.05
C LYS A 192 10.14 -11.23 11.88
N LEU A 193 9.43 -10.62 10.96
CA LEU A 193 9.52 -9.16 10.72
C LEU A 193 8.98 -8.34 11.91
N LYS A 194 8.23 -8.94 12.83
CA LYS A 194 7.81 -8.29 14.09
C LYS A 194 9.00 -7.88 14.95
N GLU A 195 10.15 -8.54 14.81
CA GLU A 195 11.39 -8.18 15.50
C GLU A 195 11.90 -6.78 15.13
N LEU A 196 11.48 -6.24 13.99
CA LEU A 196 11.77 -4.86 13.59
C LEU A 196 11.00 -3.82 14.43
N GLY A 197 9.99 -4.24 15.21
CA GLY A 197 9.28 -3.40 16.17
C GLY A 197 8.25 -2.44 15.56
N GLN A 198 7.96 -2.52 14.27
CA GLN A 198 7.01 -1.64 13.60
C GLN A 198 5.73 -2.38 13.20
N PRO A 199 4.58 -1.68 13.07
CA PRO A 199 3.39 -2.23 12.45
C PRO A 199 3.68 -2.77 11.05
N LEU A 200 3.08 -3.92 10.70
CA LEU A 200 3.25 -4.53 9.38
C LEU A 200 2.00 -4.30 8.53
N LEU A 201 2.16 -3.60 7.41
CA LEU A 201 1.16 -3.50 6.36
C LEU A 201 1.34 -4.67 5.40
N VAL A 202 0.25 -5.34 5.06
CA VAL A 202 0.23 -6.45 4.10
C VAL A 202 -0.75 -6.17 2.97
N GLY A 203 -0.23 -6.10 1.75
CA GLY A 203 -0.98 -5.91 0.52
C GLY A 203 -0.92 -7.15 -0.36
N VAL A 204 -1.80 -8.14 -0.15
CA VAL A 204 -1.87 -9.38 -0.96
C VAL A 204 -3.14 -9.49 -1.78
N SER A 205 -4.07 -8.55 -1.62
CA SER A 205 -5.39 -8.59 -2.23
C SER A 205 -5.30 -8.73 -3.76
N ARG A 206 -5.89 -9.80 -4.29
CA ARG A 206 -5.96 -10.14 -5.72
C ARG A 206 -4.59 -10.16 -6.42
N LYS A 207 -3.50 -10.46 -5.69
CA LYS A 207 -2.15 -10.51 -6.27
C LYS A 207 -1.87 -11.82 -7.01
N SER A 208 -0.91 -11.74 -7.93
CA SER A 208 -0.55 -12.84 -8.84
C SER A 208 -0.11 -14.12 -8.13
N MET A 209 0.49 -14.01 -6.95
CA MET A 209 0.81 -15.16 -6.12
C MET A 209 -0.43 -16.01 -5.81
N ILE A 210 -1.62 -15.42 -5.73
CA ILE A 210 -2.87 -16.14 -5.44
C ILE A 210 -3.47 -16.68 -6.73
N TYR A 211 -3.86 -15.79 -7.66
CA TYR A 211 -4.63 -16.20 -8.82
C TYR A 211 -3.85 -17.05 -9.81
N LYS A 212 -2.53 -16.83 -9.98
CA LYS A 212 -1.71 -17.69 -10.86
C LYS A 212 -1.51 -19.08 -10.26
N THR A 213 -1.32 -19.19 -8.94
CA THR A 213 -1.18 -20.48 -8.25
C THR A 213 -2.44 -21.35 -8.41
N LEU A 214 -3.62 -20.72 -8.44
CA LEU A 214 -4.89 -21.41 -8.60
C LEU A 214 -5.33 -21.58 -10.06
N GLY A 215 -4.66 -20.93 -11.02
CA GLY A 215 -5.05 -20.93 -12.43
C GLY A 215 -6.38 -20.22 -12.70
N ILE A 216 -6.69 -19.17 -11.90
CA ILE A 216 -7.92 -18.37 -11.99
C ILE A 216 -7.61 -16.92 -12.35
N THR A 217 -8.64 -16.10 -12.51
CA THR A 217 -8.48 -14.64 -12.75
C THR A 217 -8.36 -13.87 -11.43
N PRO A 218 -7.86 -12.61 -11.44
CA PRO A 218 -7.85 -11.75 -10.27
C PRO A 218 -9.27 -11.54 -9.67
N GLU A 219 -10.28 -11.46 -10.54
CA GLU A 219 -11.70 -11.27 -10.15
C GLU A 219 -12.24 -12.48 -9.36
N GLU A 220 -11.84 -13.67 -9.74
CA GLU A 220 -12.24 -14.93 -9.10
C GLU A 220 -11.50 -15.20 -7.80
N SER A 221 -10.43 -14.44 -7.49
CA SER A 221 -9.53 -14.72 -6.37
C SER A 221 -10.01 -14.21 -5.00
N LEU A 222 -11.25 -13.74 -4.88
CA LEU A 222 -11.78 -13.14 -3.65
C LEU A 222 -11.68 -14.06 -2.44
N SER A 223 -12.22 -15.29 -2.52
CA SER A 223 -12.22 -16.25 -1.41
C SER A 223 -10.81 -16.68 -1.02
N ALA A 224 -9.96 -16.94 -2.02
CA ALA A 224 -8.56 -17.28 -1.80
C ALA A 224 -7.78 -16.11 -1.17
N THR A 225 -8.08 -14.87 -1.56
CA THR A 225 -7.53 -13.67 -0.93
C THR A 225 -7.84 -13.63 0.56
N GLN A 226 -9.09 -13.97 0.98
CA GLN A 226 -9.44 -13.98 2.41
C GLN A 226 -8.69 -15.07 3.19
N ALA A 227 -8.43 -16.23 2.60
CA ALA A 227 -7.59 -17.24 3.23
C ALA A 227 -6.15 -16.73 3.47
N VAL A 228 -5.58 -16.00 2.49
CA VAL A 228 -4.26 -15.38 2.61
C VAL A 228 -4.26 -14.21 3.60
N HIS A 229 -5.32 -13.41 3.66
CA HIS A 229 -5.50 -12.37 4.69
C HIS A 229 -5.53 -12.98 6.11
N TRP A 230 -6.27 -14.08 6.29
CA TRP A 230 -6.30 -14.80 7.57
C TRP A 230 -4.89 -15.23 8.00
N GLU A 231 -4.13 -15.83 7.09
CA GLU A 231 -2.75 -16.22 7.40
C GLU A 231 -1.86 -15.00 7.69
N ALA A 232 -1.99 -13.92 6.93
CA ALA A 232 -1.24 -12.70 7.18
C ALA A 232 -1.51 -12.14 8.61
N LEU A 233 -2.77 -12.12 9.05
CA LEU A 233 -3.13 -11.73 10.42
C LEU A 233 -2.51 -12.67 11.47
N ARG A 234 -2.57 -14.01 11.24
CA ARG A 234 -1.92 -14.99 12.12
C ARG A 234 -0.42 -14.78 12.25
N GLN A 235 0.23 -14.38 11.18
CA GLN A 235 1.66 -14.11 11.13
C GLN A 235 2.02 -12.71 11.65
N GLY A 236 1.03 -11.88 12.00
CA GLY A 236 1.25 -10.61 12.68
C GLY A 236 1.07 -9.36 11.84
N ALA A 237 0.38 -9.45 10.70
CA ALA A 237 -0.07 -8.25 9.98
C ALA A 237 -0.96 -7.40 10.90
N THR A 238 -0.72 -6.10 10.92
CA THR A 238 -1.48 -5.12 11.71
C THR A 238 -2.38 -4.25 10.83
N LEU A 239 -2.09 -4.19 9.54
CA LEU A 239 -2.83 -3.42 8.56
C LEU A 239 -2.94 -4.22 7.25
N LEU A 240 -4.16 -4.42 6.75
CA LEU A 240 -4.40 -5.02 5.44
C LEU A 240 -4.72 -3.94 4.41
N ARG A 241 -4.01 -3.94 3.26
CA ARG A 241 -4.29 -3.07 2.11
C ARG A 241 -5.07 -3.85 1.06
N VAL A 242 -6.33 -3.46 0.80
CA VAL A 242 -7.31 -4.34 0.15
C VAL A 242 -8.15 -3.65 -0.91
N HIS A 243 -8.61 -4.43 -1.91
CA HIS A 243 -9.65 -4.03 -2.85
C HIS A 243 -11.06 -4.29 -2.30
N ASP A 244 -11.24 -5.41 -1.58
CA ASP A 244 -12.51 -5.95 -1.11
C ASP A 244 -12.63 -5.71 0.40
N VAL A 245 -13.13 -4.51 0.75
CA VAL A 245 -13.10 -4.02 2.14
C VAL A 245 -14.04 -4.82 3.02
N LYS A 246 -15.28 -5.07 2.59
CA LYS A 246 -16.27 -5.80 3.38
C LYS A 246 -15.73 -7.15 3.83
N GLU A 247 -15.23 -7.96 2.90
CA GLU A 247 -14.73 -9.31 3.16
C GLU A 247 -13.46 -9.28 4.03
N ALA A 248 -12.60 -8.29 3.84
CA ALA A 248 -11.43 -8.11 4.70
C ALA A 248 -11.85 -7.74 6.15
N VAL A 249 -12.82 -6.87 6.34
CA VAL A 249 -13.37 -6.52 7.66
C VAL A 249 -14.03 -7.73 8.33
N GLU A 250 -14.78 -8.54 7.58
CA GLU A 250 -15.37 -9.79 8.09
C GLU A 250 -14.26 -10.77 8.54
N THR A 251 -13.19 -10.91 7.75
CA THR A 251 -12.02 -11.72 8.09
C THR A 251 -11.32 -11.23 9.38
N ILE A 252 -11.11 -9.90 9.51
CA ILE A 252 -10.52 -9.30 10.72
C ILE A 252 -11.39 -9.58 11.95
N LYS A 253 -12.71 -9.33 11.88
CA LYS A 253 -13.62 -9.57 12.98
C LYS A 253 -13.62 -11.03 13.44
N LEU A 254 -13.56 -11.97 12.51
CA LEU A 254 -13.46 -13.39 12.85
C LEU A 254 -12.11 -13.70 13.51
N TYR A 255 -11.01 -13.16 12.98
CA TYR A 255 -9.68 -13.34 13.54
C TYR A 255 -9.60 -12.83 14.99
N GLU A 256 -10.13 -11.63 15.25
CA GLU A 256 -10.19 -11.05 16.62
C GLU A 256 -10.91 -11.99 17.59
N LYS A 257 -12.05 -12.58 17.18
CA LYS A 257 -12.78 -13.54 18.03
C LYS A 257 -11.98 -14.81 18.34
N PHE A 258 -11.10 -15.23 17.45
CA PHE A 258 -10.20 -16.37 17.70
C PHE A 258 -9.04 -16.03 18.65
N THR A 259 -8.63 -14.77 18.73
CA THR A 259 -7.46 -14.31 19.51
C THR A 259 -7.82 -13.70 20.86
N GLU A 260 -9.08 -13.34 21.10
CA GLU A 260 -9.61 -12.82 22.37
C GLU A 260 -9.72 -13.90 23.51
N ARG A 261 -9.01 -15.04 23.39
CA ARG A 261 -9.05 -16.13 24.38
C ARG A 261 -7.92 -16.07 25.39
#